data_101f3704b6721ef993acc6b61d2997de
#
_entry.id   101f3704b6721ef993acc6b61d2997de
#
_cell.length_a   1.000
_cell.length_b   1.000
_cell.length_c   1.000
_cell.angle_alpha   90.00
_cell.angle_beta   90.00
_cell.angle_gamma   90.00
#
_symmetry.space_group_name_H-M   'P 1'
#
loop_
_entity.id
_entity.type
_entity.pdbx_description
1 polymer ?
#
loop_
_entity_poly.entity_id
_entity_poly.type
_entity_poly.pdbx_seq_one_letter_code
_entity_poly.pdbx_strand_id
1 'polypeptide(L)'
;MLKITYIAHSSFFIETNRTCLLFDYYTGAIPKVPEGKKLYVFASHRHGDHYSKKIFDLKNEYKDVHYLLSSDIEKIEDDSISYLKDNIVYFDSNIEVSTYLSNDEGVAFMVQVDGYTLYHAGDLNNWDWIGEDKEWLDWQKNLYHTELEKMKDFDIDVAFIPLDPRLEDNYHEGITDFLKVCHTRYIVPMHCWNKYDVIERFIEEQGHKDQVLSFTQEGEVMDVKI
;
A
#
# COMPACT_ATOMS: atom_id res chain seq x y z
N MET A 1 18.60 5.15 -3.58
CA MET A 1 18.40 3.70 -3.35
C MET A 1 17.12 3.55 -2.56
N LEU A 2 16.22 2.71 -2.98
CA LEU A 2 14.95 2.42 -2.32
C LEU A 2 15.07 1.04 -1.66
N LYS A 3 14.84 0.97 -0.34
CA LYS A 3 14.83 -0.28 0.40
C LYS A 3 13.43 -0.52 0.94
N ILE A 4 12.88 -1.70 0.67
CA ILE A 4 11.53 -2.09 1.10
C ILE A 4 11.66 -3.29 2.03
N THR A 5 11.09 -3.18 3.24
CA THR A 5 10.97 -4.30 4.17
C THR A 5 9.50 -4.71 4.25
N TYR A 6 9.21 -5.95 3.90
CA TYR A 6 7.90 -6.54 4.16
C TYR A 6 7.77 -6.84 5.65
N ILE A 7 6.77 -6.29 6.32
CA ILE A 7 6.56 -6.53 7.76
C ILE A 7 5.56 -7.65 7.96
N ALA A 8 4.33 -7.46 7.51
CA ALA A 8 3.25 -8.44 7.60
C ALA A 8 2.06 -7.99 6.77
N HIS A 9 1.33 -8.88 6.12
CA HIS A 9 0.07 -8.63 5.38
C HIS A 9 0.19 -7.52 4.34
N SER A 10 -0.33 -6.32 4.63
CA SER A 10 -0.19 -5.10 3.81
C SER A 10 0.78 -4.08 4.42
N SER A 11 1.53 -4.49 5.45
CA SER A 11 2.45 -3.62 6.17
C SER A 11 3.85 -3.65 5.56
N PHE A 12 4.33 -2.47 5.17
CA PHE A 12 5.67 -2.27 4.61
C PHE A 12 6.38 -1.11 5.26
N PHE A 13 7.69 -1.27 5.47
CA PHE A 13 8.58 -0.17 5.81
C PHE A 13 9.47 0.15 4.61
N ILE A 14 9.44 1.40 4.17
CA ILE A 14 10.17 1.84 2.98
C ILE A 14 11.17 2.90 3.40
N GLU A 15 12.44 2.68 3.08
CA GLU A 15 13.53 3.61 3.33
C GLU A 15 14.01 4.22 2.02
N THR A 16 13.93 5.54 1.92
CA THR A 16 14.48 6.36 0.84
C THR A 16 15.76 7.08 1.30
N ASN A 17 16.24 8.06 0.53
CA ASN A 17 17.47 8.77 0.89
C ASN A 17 17.31 9.61 2.17
N ARG A 18 16.19 10.30 2.38
CA ARG A 18 15.96 11.24 3.48
C ARG A 18 14.76 10.88 4.35
N THR A 19 13.94 9.94 3.91
CA THR A 19 12.62 9.68 4.47
C THR A 19 12.43 8.18 4.71
N CYS A 20 11.65 7.83 5.72
CA CYS A 20 11.10 6.50 5.92
C CYS A 20 9.57 6.57 5.88
N LEU A 21 8.95 5.56 5.29
CA LEU A 21 7.50 5.41 5.20
C LEU A 21 7.12 4.08 5.84
N LEU A 22 6.10 4.09 6.69
CA LEU A 22 5.50 2.89 7.27
C LEU A 22 4.05 2.83 6.86
N PHE A 23 3.66 1.81 6.10
CA PHE A 23 2.29 1.60 5.64
C PHE A 23 1.60 0.49 6.43
N ASP A 24 0.34 0.71 6.76
CA ASP A 24 -0.65 -0.25 7.26
C ASP A 24 -0.12 -1.19 8.35
N TYR A 25 0.52 -0.59 9.37
CA TYR A 25 1.11 -1.37 10.45
C TYR A 25 0.08 -1.84 11.46
N TYR A 26 0.04 -3.14 11.69
CA TYR A 26 -0.76 -3.75 12.76
C TYR A 26 0.04 -4.68 13.67
N THR A 27 1.09 -5.35 13.15
CA THR A 27 1.95 -6.29 13.89
C THR A 27 3.33 -6.40 13.23
N GLY A 28 4.23 -7.15 13.88
CA GLY A 28 5.57 -7.42 13.37
C GLY A 28 6.64 -6.45 13.87
N ALA A 29 7.87 -6.66 13.47
CA ALA A 29 9.02 -5.83 13.84
C ALA A 29 9.18 -4.67 12.86
N ILE A 30 9.10 -3.44 13.36
CA ILE A 30 9.38 -2.23 12.56
C ILE A 30 10.91 -2.05 12.48
N PRO A 31 11.49 -1.90 11.27
CA PRO A 31 12.90 -1.55 11.13
C PRO A 31 13.22 -0.22 11.81
N LYS A 32 14.44 -0.11 12.33
CA LYS A 32 14.89 1.14 12.96
C LYS A 32 14.99 2.25 11.93
N VAL A 33 14.39 3.42 12.23
CA VAL A 33 14.55 4.62 11.41
C VAL A 33 15.97 5.15 11.56
N PRO A 34 16.75 5.31 10.47
CA PRO A 34 18.08 5.89 10.54
C PRO A 34 18.06 7.33 11.06
N GLU A 35 19.12 7.71 11.78
CA GLU A 35 19.26 9.06 12.33
C GLU A 35 19.18 10.13 11.21
N GLY A 36 18.41 11.17 11.46
CA GLY A 36 18.23 12.30 10.53
C GLY A 36 17.19 12.08 9.45
N LYS A 37 16.54 10.91 9.39
CA LYS A 37 15.40 10.68 8.48
C LYS A 37 14.08 10.99 9.17
N LYS A 38 13.16 11.57 8.41
CA LYS A 38 11.77 11.81 8.82
C LYS A 38 10.95 10.53 8.62
N LEU A 39 10.05 10.24 9.54
CA LEU A 39 9.15 9.09 9.44
C LEU A 39 7.72 9.55 9.14
N TYR A 40 7.14 9.01 8.06
CA TYR A 40 5.72 9.11 7.78
C TYR A 40 5.05 7.75 8.00
N VAL A 41 3.95 7.78 8.73
CA VAL A 41 3.16 6.57 9.07
C VAL A 41 1.80 6.69 8.42
N PHE A 42 1.45 5.73 7.58
CA PHE A 42 0.21 5.67 6.83
C PHE A 42 -0.68 4.55 7.38
N ALA A 43 -1.98 4.80 7.42
CA ALA A 43 -2.97 3.75 7.58
C ALA A 43 -4.13 4.00 6.60
N SER A 44 -4.35 3.04 5.71
CA SER A 44 -5.32 3.14 4.63
C SER A 44 -6.76 3.11 5.13
N HIS A 45 -7.03 2.38 6.22
CA HIS A 45 -8.32 2.28 6.87
C HIS A 45 -8.22 1.68 8.28
N ARG A 46 -9.36 1.60 8.97
CA ARG A 46 -9.44 1.23 10.41
C ARG A 46 -9.40 -0.26 10.71
N HIS A 47 -9.43 -1.17 9.73
CA HIS A 47 -9.43 -2.62 9.99
C HIS A 47 -8.19 -3.07 10.76
N GLY A 48 -8.35 -4.09 11.61
CA GLY A 48 -7.30 -4.51 12.55
C GLY A 48 -6.09 -5.19 11.94
N ASP A 49 -6.11 -5.49 10.66
CA ASP A 49 -5.01 -6.03 9.84
C ASP A 49 -4.29 -4.93 9.02
N HIS A 50 -4.77 -3.69 9.06
CA HIS A 50 -4.16 -2.51 8.44
C HIS A 50 -3.80 -1.40 9.44
N TYR A 51 -4.37 -1.45 10.64
CA TYR A 51 -4.17 -0.40 11.63
C TYR A 51 -4.05 -0.92 13.06
N SER A 52 -3.07 -0.39 13.79
CA SER A 52 -2.93 -0.59 15.23
C SER A 52 -2.56 0.72 15.92
N LYS A 53 -3.19 1.03 17.05
CA LYS A 53 -2.83 2.20 17.89
C LYS A 53 -1.39 2.18 18.38
N LYS A 54 -0.67 1.05 18.28
CA LYS A 54 0.77 0.95 18.58
C LYS A 54 1.65 1.86 17.73
N ILE A 55 1.17 2.29 16.55
CA ILE A 55 1.92 3.25 15.72
C ILE A 55 2.23 4.55 16.48
N PHE A 56 1.40 4.96 17.44
CA PHE A 56 1.63 6.18 18.23
C PHE A 56 2.78 6.06 19.24
N ASP A 57 3.20 4.83 19.56
CA ASP A 57 4.38 4.60 20.42
C ASP A 57 5.68 5.05 19.73
N LEU A 58 5.69 5.12 18.39
CA LEU A 58 6.85 5.58 17.61
C LEU A 58 7.29 7.00 17.95
N LYS A 59 6.41 7.86 18.46
CA LYS A 59 6.77 9.20 18.97
C LYS A 59 7.68 9.17 20.18
N ASN A 60 7.68 8.08 20.95
CA ASN A 60 8.56 7.92 22.10
C ASN A 60 10.00 7.64 21.66
N GLU A 61 10.18 7.11 20.44
CA GLU A 61 11.48 6.72 19.90
C GLU A 61 12.02 7.74 18.88
N TYR A 62 11.13 8.33 18.07
CA TYR A 62 11.50 9.21 16.96
C TYR A 62 10.86 10.60 17.12
N LYS A 63 11.67 11.66 16.97
CA LYS A 63 11.22 13.04 17.18
C LYS A 63 10.42 13.60 16.01
N ASP A 64 10.70 13.15 14.81
CA ASP A 64 10.09 13.67 13.56
C ASP A 64 9.24 12.58 12.92
N VAL A 65 8.04 12.38 13.48
CA VAL A 65 7.04 11.43 13.01
C VAL A 65 5.78 12.16 12.62
N HIS A 66 5.29 11.90 11.41
CA HIS A 66 4.00 12.40 10.91
C HIS A 66 3.09 11.22 10.54
N TYR A 67 1.82 11.34 10.92
CA TYR A 67 0.81 10.32 10.65
C TYR A 67 -0.17 10.83 9.60
N LEU A 68 -0.33 10.07 8.53
CA LEU A 68 -1.25 10.31 7.41
C LEU A 68 -2.27 9.17 7.42
N LEU A 69 -3.36 9.38 8.14
CA LEU A 69 -4.33 8.34 8.45
C LEU A 69 -5.61 8.57 7.66
N SER A 70 -6.25 7.50 7.21
CA SER A 70 -7.58 7.61 6.62
C SER A 70 -8.59 8.21 7.60
N SER A 71 -9.55 8.96 7.07
CA SER A 71 -10.53 9.69 7.88
C SER A 71 -11.59 8.81 8.57
N ASP A 72 -11.63 7.51 8.27
CA ASP A 72 -12.47 6.52 8.96
C ASP A 72 -11.85 6.03 10.27
N ILE A 73 -10.56 6.30 10.50
CA ILE A 73 -9.87 6.01 11.76
C ILE A 73 -10.30 7.00 12.84
N GLU A 74 -10.47 6.47 14.07
CA GLU A 74 -10.86 7.27 15.24
C GLU A 74 -9.91 8.46 15.45
N LYS A 75 -10.47 9.65 15.49
CA LYS A 75 -9.68 10.89 15.59
C LYS A 75 -9.08 11.09 16.97
N ILE A 76 -7.80 11.42 16.98
CA ILE A 76 -7.04 11.85 18.14
C ILE A 76 -6.56 13.27 17.85
N GLU A 77 -6.70 14.20 18.81
CA GLU A 77 -6.18 15.57 18.69
C GLU A 77 -4.66 15.57 18.90
N ASP A 78 -3.93 15.69 17.79
CA ASP A 78 -2.47 15.71 17.79
C ASP A 78 -2.00 16.39 16.49
N ASP A 79 -1.16 17.41 16.59
CA ASP A 79 -0.67 18.22 15.47
C ASP A 79 0.18 17.43 14.46
N SER A 80 0.69 16.26 14.84
CA SER A 80 1.43 15.38 13.94
C SER A 80 0.55 14.44 13.13
N ILE A 81 -0.78 14.47 13.30
CA ILE A 81 -1.73 13.60 12.62
C ILE A 81 -2.54 14.40 11.61
N SER A 82 -2.53 13.95 10.36
CA SER A 82 -3.42 14.42 9.31
C SER A 82 -4.39 13.31 8.92
N TYR A 83 -5.69 13.57 9.03
CA TYR A 83 -6.73 12.65 8.59
C TYR A 83 -7.15 12.94 7.16
N LEU A 84 -6.93 11.98 6.29
CA LEU A 84 -7.10 12.11 4.85
C LEU A 84 -8.41 11.43 4.40
N LYS A 85 -9.20 12.15 3.62
CA LYS A 85 -10.33 11.59 2.87
C LYS A 85 -9.86 11.17 1.49
N ASP A 86 -10.72 10.48 0.77
CA ASP A 86 -10.52 10.20 -0.65
C ASP A 86 -10.47 11.48 -1.50
N ASN A 87 -9.80 11.40 -2.64
CA ASN A 87 -9.70 12.45 -3.66
C ASN A 87 -9.16 13.79 -3.14
N ILE A 88 -8.21 13.75 -2.23
CA ILE A 88 -7.47 14.94 -1.80
C ILE A 88 -5.98 14.83 -2.10
N VAL A 89 -5.30 15.98 -2.08
CA VAL A 89 -3.85 16.06 -2.12
C VAL A 89 -3.37 16.69 -0.82
N TYR A 90 -2.53 15.95 -0.08
CA TYR A 90 -1.76 16.45 1.05
C TYR A 90 -0.33 16.71 0.60
N PHE A 91 0.28 17.77 1.07
CA PHE A 91 1.71 18.02 0.83
C PHE A 91 2.36 18.77 1.99
N ASP A 92 3.63 18.48 2.21
CA ASP A 92 4.53 19.28 3.01
C ASP A 92 5.85 19.50 2.26
N SER A 93 6.92 19.94 2.94
CA SER A 93 8.23 20.23 2.31
C SER A 93 8.94 18.98 1.75
N ASN A 94 8.52 17.77 2.10
CA ASN A 94 9.23 16.52 1.79
C ASN A 94 8.41 15.52 1.00
N ILE A 95 7.08 15.61 1.03
CA ILE A 95 6.18 14.59 0.49
C ILE A 95 4.93 15.23 -0.12
N GLU A 96 4.45 14.62 -1.21
CA GLU A 96 3.12 14.85 -1.76
C GLU A 96 2.34 13.53 -1.77
N VAL A 97 1.11 13.55 -1.28
CA VAL A 97 0.26 12.36 -1.17
C VAL A 97 -1.09 12.64 -1.77
N SER A 98 -1.43 11.91 -2.82
CA SER A 98 -2.79 11.87 -3.38
C SER A 98 -3.52 10.64 -2.86
N THR A 99 -4.80 10.80 -2.53
CA THR A 99 -5.63 9.71 -2.02
C THR A 99 -6.73 9.34 -3.00
N TYR A 100 -7.08 8.06 -3.05
CA TYR A 100 -8.11 7.49 -3.90
C TYR A 100 -9.12 6.70 -3.05
N LEU A 101 -10.38 6.68 -3.49
CA LEU A 101 -11.44 5.97 -2.78
C LEU A 101 -11.21 4.46 -2.84
N SER A 102 -11.17 3.79 -1.69
CA SER A 102 -11.20 2.33 -1.64
C SER A 102 -12.61 1.80 -1.85
N ASN A 103 -12.73 0.65 -2.51
CA ASN A 103 -14.00 -0.07 -2.66
C ASN A 103 -14.26 -1.08 -1.53
N ASP A 104 -13.39 -1.12 -0.54
CA ASP A 104 -13.67 -1.68 0.79
C ASP A 104 -13.87 -0.52 1.78
N GLU A 105 -12.87 -0.16 2.59
CA GLU A 105 -12.91 1.00 3.48
C GLU A 105 -11.69 1.91 3.26
N GLY A 106 -11.82 3.19 3.62
CA GLY A 106 -10.75 4.17 3.64
C GLY A 106 -10.23 4.58 2.27
N VAL A 107 -8.89 4.58 2.10
CA VAL A 107 -8.23 5.17 0.93
C VAL A 107 -7.02 4.37 0.48
N ALA A 108 -6.70 4.46 -0.82
CA ALA A 108 -5.38 4.14 -1.37
C ALA A 108 -4.51 5.41 -1.40
N PHE A 109 -3.19 5.24 -1.42
CA PHE A 109 -2.21 6.33 -1.41
C PHE A 109 -1.32 6.30 -2.65
N MET A 110 -1.16 7.45 -3.32
CA MET A 110 -0.07 7.73 -4.24
C MET A 110 0.88 8.70 -3.56
N VAL A 111 2.12 8.32 -3.38
CA VAL A 111 3.10 9.05 -2.58
C VAL A 111 4.30 9.43 -3.44
N GLN A 112 4.55 10.73 -3.58
CA GLN A 112 5.76 11.27 -4.22
C GLN A 112 6.73 11.76 -3.15
N VAL A 113 7.90 11.14 -3.05
CA VAL A 113 8.89 11.38 -1.99
C VAL A 113 10.31 11.10 -2.49
N ASP A 114 11.25 12.01 -2.22
CA ASP A 114 12.67 11.86 -2.57
C ASP A 114 12.94 11.48 -4.04
N GLY A 115 12.05 11.87 -4.96
CA GLY A 115 12.12 11.56 -6.39
C GLY A 115 11.54 10.20 -6.78
N TYR A 116 10.87 9.51 -5.87
CA TYR A 116 10.13 8.27 -6.11
C TYR A 116 8.62 8.51 -6.10
N THR A 117 7.91 7.75 -6.94
CA THR A 117 6.44 7.67 -6.95
C THR A 117 6.04 6.26 -6.49
N LEU A 118 5.36 6.17 -5.36
CA LEU A 118 4.96 4.91 -4.71
C LEU A 118 3.43 4.85 -4.63
N TYR A 119 2.84 3.73 -4.99
CA TYR A 119 1.41 3.49 -4.84
C TYR A 119 1.17 2.39 -3.80
N HIS A 120 0.32 2.64 -2.80
CA HIS A 120 -0.15 1.64 -1.85
C HIS A 120 -1.66 1.57 -1.91
N ALA A 121 -2.17 0.44 -2.37
CA ALA A 121 -3.59 0.27 -2.65
C ALA A 121 -4.48 0.24 -1.39
N GLY A 122 -3.91 -0.03 -0.19
CA GLY A 122 -4.76 -0.47 0.92
C GLY A 122 -5.58 -1.67 0.46
N ASP A 123 -6.90 -1.60 0.61
CA ASP A 123 -7.82 -2.63 0.12
C ASP A 123 -8.59 -2.21 -1.15
N LEU A 124 -8.07 -1.21 -1.87
CA LEU A 124 -8.58 -0.91 -3.21
C LEU A 124 -8.14 -1.99 -4.21
N ASN A 125 -9.08 -2.84 -4.63
CA ASN A 125 -8.81 -4.02 -5.46
C ASN A 125 -10.03 -4.42 -6.30
N ASN A 126 -9.83 -5.25 -7.33
CA ASN A 126 -10.92 -5.95 -7.99
C ASN A 126 -11.29 -7.19 -7.14
N TRP A 127 -12.26 -7.01 -6.24
CA TRP A 127 -12.74 -8.05 -5.32
C TRP A 127 -13.77 -8.96 -6.02
N ASP A 128 -13.33 -9.77 -6.97
CA ASP A 128 -14.19 -10.70 -7.73
C ASP A 128 -14.38 -12.04 -6.97
N TRP A 129 -15.15 -11.99 -5.87
CA TRP A 129 -15.45 -13.14 -5.04
C TRP A 129 -16.37 -14.14 -5.74
N ILE A 130 -15.97 -15.40 -5.79
CA ILE A 130 -16.78 -16.47 -6.37
C ILE A 130 -18.06 -16.69 -5.54
N GLY A 131 -19.20 -16.58 -6.21
CA GLY A 131 -20.52 -16.82 -5.60
C GLY A 131 -21.23 -15.61 -5.01
N GLU A 132 -20.61 -14.43 -5.08
CA GLU A 132 -21.25 -13.19 -4.68
C GLU A 132 -22.26 -12.66 -5.72
N ASP A 133 -23.08 -11.72 -5.29
CA ASP A 133 -24.11 -11.11 -6.14
C ASP A 133 -23.47 -10.33 -7.30
N LYS A 134 -24.01 -10.54 -8.50
CA LYS A 134 -23.46 -9.94 -9.72
C LYS A 134 -23.48 -8.40 -9.70
N GLU A 135 -24.55 -7.79 -9.17
CA GLU A 135 -24.66 -6.30 -9.15
C GLU A 135 -23.60 -5.72 -8.20
N TRP A 136 -23.33 -6.42 -7.09
CA TRP A 136 -22.27 -6.05 -6.17
C TRP A 136 -20.88 -6.21 -6.80
N LEU A 137 -20.62 -7.33 -7.48
CA LEU A 137 -19.35 -7.54 -8.21
C LEU A 137 -19.13 -6.50 -9.30
N ASP A 138 -20.17 -6.20 -10.09
CA ASP A 138 -20.10 -5.16 -11.13
C ASP A 138 -19.82 -3.78 -10.51
N TRP A 139 -20.39 -3.46 -9.34
CA TRP A 139 -20.12 -2.21 -8.61
C TRP A 139 -18.68 -2.16 -8.12
N GLN A 140 -18.16 -3.22 -7.49
CA GLN A 140 -16.78 -3.34 -7.02
C GLN A 140 -15.80 -3.08 -8.16
N LYS A 141 -15.97 -3.80 -9.25
CA LYS A 141 -15.13 -3.70 -10.44
C LYS A 141 -15.18 -2.30 -11.07
N ASN A 142 -16.36 -1.74 -11.23
CA ASN A 142 -16.52 -0.39 -11.81
C ASN A 142 -15.86 0.68 -10.95
N LEU A 143 -15.97 0.60 -9.62
CA LEU A 143 -15.32 1.54 -8.71
C LEU A 143 -13.79 1.41 -8.82
N TYR A 144 -13.27 0.18 -8.77
CA TYR A 144 -11.85 -0.08 -8.94
C TYR A 144 -11.30 0.55 -10.23
N HIS A 145 -11.93 0.26 -11.38
CA HIS A 145 -11.52 0.83 -12.67
C HIS A 145 -11.63 2.36 -12.71
N THR A 146 -12.67 2.94 -12.08
CA THR A 146 -12.81 4.39 -11.98
C THR A 146 -11.66 5.04 -11.23
N GLU A 147 -11.19 4.42 -10.16
CA GLU A 147 -10.06 4.92 -9.40
C GLU A 147 -8.73 4.72 -10.16
N LEU A 148 -8.55 3.59 -10.85
CA LEU A 148 -7.36 3.37 -11.70
C LEU A 148 -7.22 4.43 -12.80
N GLU A 149 -8.32 4.81 -13.46
CA GLU A 149 -8.31 5.85 -14.51
C GLU A 149 -7.77 7.21 -14.01
N LYS A 150 -7.93 7.52 -12.72
CA LYS A 150 -7.38 8.75 -12.11
C LYS A 150 -5.86 8.69 -11.95
N MET A 151 -5.29 7.47 -11.94
CA MET A 151 -3.87 7.23 -11.71
C MET A 151 -3.06 6.97 -12.99
N LYS A 152 -3.70 6.83 -14.14
CA LYS A 152 -3.09 6.36 -15.40
C LYS A 152 -1.93 7.22 -15.92
N ASP A 153 -1.90 8.49 -15.55
CA ASP A 153 -0.86 9.44 -16.00
C ASP A 153 0.36 9.50 -15.06
N PHE A 154 0.36 8.71 -13.96
CA PHE A 154 1.51 8.61 -13.08
C PHE A 154 2.50 7.56 -13.59
N ASP A 155 3.79 7.91 -13.62
CA ASP A 155 4.88 6.94 -13.76
C ASP A 155 5.23 6.41 -12.36
N ILE A 156 4.72 5.24 -12.01
CA ILE A 156 4.86 4.65 -10.68
C ILE A 156 6.14 3.82 -10.62
N ASP A 157 6.98 4.09 -9.63
CA ASP A 157 8.20 3.30 -9.43
C ASP A 157 7.90 1.94 -8.77
N VAL A 158 7.07 1.95 -7.72
CA VAL A 158 6.65 0.72 -7.02
C VAL A 158 5.17 0.80 -6.64
N ALA A 159 4.41 -0.21 -7.01
CA ALA A 159 3.00 -0.38 -6.65
C ALA A 159 2.81 -1.57 -5.70
N PHE A 160 2.23 -1.32 -4.53
CA PHE A 160 1.83 -2.32 -3.55
C PHE A 160 0.34 -2.63 -3.76
N ILE A 161 0.03 -3.85 -4.22
CA ILE A 161 -1.32 -4.22 -4.69
C ILE A 161 -1.75 -5.55 -4.08
N PRO A 162 -3.01 -5.69 -3.62
CA PRO A 162 -3.51 -6.95 -3.10
C PRO A 162 -3.42 -8.10 -4.11
N LEU A 163 -2.92 -9.24 -3.63
CA LEU A 163 -2.90 -10.53 -4.32
C LEU A 163 -3.47 -11.58 -3.36
N ASP A 164 -4.81 -11.60 -3.24
CA ASP A 164 -5.49 -12.36 -2.20
C ASP A 164 -5.83 -13.78 -2.67
N PRO A 165 -5.21 -14.81 -2.10
CA PRO A 165 -5.46 -16.19 -2.48
C PRO A 165 -6.87 -16.69 -2.14
N ARG A 166 -7.64 -15.95 -1.33
CA ARG A 166 -9.04 -16.28 -1.01
C ARG A 166 -9.99 -16.04 -2.18
N LEU A 167 -9.58 -15.23 -3.17
CA LEU A 167 -10.31 -15.03 -4.44
C LEU A 167 -10.22 -16.24 -5.38
N GLU A 168 -9.55 -17.31 -4.96
CA GLU A 168 -9.40 -18.56 -5.72
C GLU A 168 -8.82 -18.35 -7.12
N ASP A 169 -9.59 -18.59 -8.19
CA ASP A 169 -9.11 -18.42 -9.57
C ASP A 169 -9.05 -16.93 -9.99
N ASN A 170 -9.78 -16.05 -9.31
CA ASN A 170 -9.81 -14.62 -9.60
C ASN A 170 -8.73 -13.81 -8.84
N TYR A 171 -7.84 -14.49 -8.09
CA TYR A 171 -6.82 -13.89 -7.21
C TYR A 171 -5.93 -12.84 -7.88
N HIS A 172 -5.73 -12.96 -9.18
CA HIS A 172 -4.82 -12.14 -9.97
C HIS A 172 -5.47 -10.90 -10.61
N GLU A 173 -6.82 -10.82 -10.64
CA GLU A 173 -7.54 -9.84 -11.45
C GLU A 173 -7.22 -8.39 -11.04
N GLY A 174 -7.03 -8.11 -9.75
CA GLY A 174 -6.67 -6.77 -9.29
C GLY A 174 -5.36 -6.26 -9.90
N ILE A 175 -4.28 -7.03 -9.80
CA ILE A 175 -2.99 -6.66 -10.42
C ILE A 175 -3.10 -6.61 -11.94
N THR A 176 -3.80 -7.59 -12.54
CA THR A 176 -3.95 -7.66 -13.99
C THR A 176 -4.70 -6.44 -14.55
N ASP A 177 -5.77 -6.00 -13.88
CA ASP A 177 -6.53 -4.82 -14.28
C ASP A 177 -5.73 -3.53 -14.03
N PHE A 178 -4.99 -3.44 -12.92
CA PHE A 178 -4.09 -2.33 -12.67
C PHE A 178 -3.08 -2.15 -13.81
N LEU A 179 -2.43 -3.21 -14.25
CA LEU A 179 -1.42 -3.19 -15.31
C LEU A 179 -1.96 -2.85 -16.70
N LYS A 180 -3.27 -2.98 -16.93
CA LYS A 180 -3.92 -2.54 -18.19
C LYS A 180 -4.07 -1.02 -18.28
N VAL A 181 -4.12 -0.33 -17.14
CA VAL A 181 -4.43 1.09 -17.03
C VAL A 181 -3.24 1.92 -16.56
N CYS A 182 -2.51 1.44 -15.56
CA CYS A 182 -1.44 2.17 -14.89
C CYS A 182 -0.05 1.66 -15.30
N HIS A 183 0.92 2.59 -15.36
CA HIS A 183 2.32 2.24 -15.59
C HIS A 183 3.07 2.15 -14.26
N THR A 184 3.67 1.00 -14.00
CA THR A 184 4.56 0.82 -12.84
C THR A 184 5.82 0.05 -13.23
N ARG A 185 6.94 0.41 -12.61
CA ARG A 185 8.20 -0.31 -12.83
C ARG A 185 8.23 -1.63 -12.08
N TYR A 186 7.80 -1.61 -10.81
CA TYR A 186 7.75 -2.79 -9.95
C TYR A 186 6.40 -2.92 -9.25
N ILE A 187 6.04 -4.18 -8.99
CA ILE A 187 4.87 -4.56 -8.20
C ILE A 187 5.37 -5.32 -6.97
N VAL A 188 4.87 -4.95 -5.81
CA VAL A 188 5.00 -5.71 -4.57
C VAL A 188 3.61 -6.24 -4.22
N PRO A 189 3.36 -7.54 -4.40
CA PRO A 189 2.10 -8.14 -3.97
C PRO A 189 1.94 -8.02 -2.46
N MET A 190 0.72 -7.81 -1.99
CA MET A 190 0.39 -7.76 -0.57
C MET A 190 -0.92 -8.49 -0.31
N HIS A 191 -1.37 -8.53 0.95
CA HIS A 191 -2.64 -9.20 1.33
C HIS A 191 -2.65 -10.72 1.06
N CYS A 192 -1.47 -11.36 1.11
CA CYS A 192 -1.31 -12.77 0.74
C CYS A 192 -1.70 -13.77 1.85
N TRP A 193 -2.15 -13.33 3.03
CA TRP A 193 -2.57 -14.20 4.16
C TRP A 193 -1.54 -15.28 4.53
N ASN A 194 -0.24 -14.95 4.55
CA ASN A 194 0.88 -15.87 4.78
C ASN A 194 0.97 -17.04 3.79
N LYS A 195 0.28 -16.95 2.66
CA LYS A 195 0.34 -17.91 1.54
C LYS A 195 1.20 -17.32 0.41
N TYR A 196 2.49 -17.14 0.67
CA TYR A 196 3.40 -16.45 -0.24
C TYR A 196 3.65 -17.19 -1.57
N ASP A 197 3.33 -18.48 -1.63
CA ASP A 197 3.30 -19.27 -2.86
C ASP A 197 2.36 -18.70 -3.94
N VAL A 198 1.37 -17.91 -3.55
CA VAL A 198 0.50 -17.18 -4.50
C VAL A 198 1.30 -16.20 -5.38
N ILE A 199 2.42 -15.66 -4.89
CA ILE A 199 3.27 -14.74 -5.64
C ILE A 199 4.00 -15.49 -6.76
N GLU A 200 4.55 -16.67 -6.46
CA GLU A 200 5.18 -17.51 -7.49
C GLU A 200 4.14 -17.98 -8.51
N ARG A 201 2.97 -18.42 -8.05
CA ARG A 201 1.84 -18.77 -8.91
C ARG A 201 1.48 -17.62 -9.87
N PHE A 202 1.38 -16.39 -9.38
CA PHE A 202 1.10 -15.21 -10.19
C PHE A 202 2.17 -14.98 -11.26
N ILE A 203 3.45 -15.09 -10.90
CA ILE A 203 4.57 -14.95 -11.83
C ILE A 203 4.54 -16.02 -12.92
N GLU A 204 4.25 -17.26 -12.57
CA GLU A 204 4.19 -18.37 -13.51
C GLU A 204 2.98 -18.27 -14.47
N GLU A 205 1.80 -17.93 -13.94
CA GLU A 205 0.57 -17.89 -14.73
C GLU A 205 0.42 -16.60 -15.56
N GLN A 206 0.86 -15.44 -15.03
CA GLN A 206 0.66 -14.13 -15.66
C GLN A 206 1.95 -13.55 -16.30
N GLY A 207 3.14 -14.12 -16.01
CA GLY A 207 4.41 -13.80 -16.69
C GLY A 207 5.22 -12.72 -15.99
N HIS A 208 4.90 -11.82 -15.30
CA HIS A 208 5.54 -10.58 -14.82
C HIS A 208 6.81 -10.74 -13.95
N LYS A 209 7.66 -11.74 -14.22
CA LYS A 209 8.83 -12.12 -13.41
C LYS A 209 9.80 -10.97 -13.15
N ASP A 210 10.06 -10.14 -14.15
CA ASP A 210 11.04 -9.04 -14.04
C ASP A 210 10.44 -7.79 -13.37
N GLN A 211 9.13 -7.79 -13.14
CA GLN A 211 8.38 -6.67 -12.58
C GLN A 211 7.94 -6.92 -11.13
N VAL A 212 7.74 -8.17 -10.74
CA VAL A 212 7.27 -8.54 -9.40
C VAL A 212 8.45 -8.69 -8.44
N LEU A 213 8.42 -7.90 -7.37
CA LEU A 213 9.33 -8.06 -6.22
C LEU A 213 8.70 -9.05 -5.25
N SER A 214 9.21 -10.27 -5.24
CA SER A 214 8.71 -11.35 -4.42
C SER A 214 9.37 -11.38 -3.03
N PHE A 215 8.64 -11.93 -2.07
CA PHE A 215 9.11 -12.27 -0.73
C PHE A 215 8.46 -13.58 -0.28
N THR A 216 9.06 -14.24 0.70
CA THR A 216 8.65 -15.56 1.18
C THR A 216 8.35 -15.61 2.67
N GLN A 217 8.69 -14.55 3.40
CA GLN A 217 8.52 -14.47 4.84
C GLN A 217 8.48 -13.02 5.34
N GLU A 218 7.95 -12.83 6.53
CA GLU A 218 8.01 -11.55 7.24
C GLU A 218 9.45 -11.13 7.56
N GLY A 219 9.70 -9.82 7.55
CA GLY A 219 11.02 -9.24 7.80
C GLY A 219 11.97 -9.26 6.59
N GLU A 220 11.54 -9.78 5.45
CA GLU A 220 12.35 -9.84 4.24
C GLU A 220 12.56 -8.45 3.64
N VAL A 221 13.79 -8.21 3.16
CA VAL A 221 14.23 -6.91 2.66
C VAL A 221 14.53 -6.99 1.17
N MET A 222 13.94 -6.08 0.41
CA MET A 222 14.14 -5.93 -1.02
C MET A 222 14.87 -4.62 -1.32
N ASP A 223 16.05 -4.70 -1.95
CA ASP A 223 16.78 -3.53 -2.44
C ASP A 223 16.39 -3.23 -3.89
N VAL A 224 15.72 -2.10 -4.11
CA VAL A 224 15.16 -1.73 -5.42
C VAL A 224 16.07 -0.72 -6.11
N LYS A 225 16.48 -1.04 -7.33
CA LYS A 225 17.30 -0.17 -8.18
C LYS A 225 16.40 0.53 -9.20
N ILE A 226 16.18 1.82 -8.98
CA ILE A 226 15.41 2.71 -9.86
C ILE A 226 16.37 3.74 -10.45
#